data_ae1702871b9d29b068deb1d646dcf595
#
_entry.id   ae1702871b9d29b068deb1d646dcf595
#
_cell.length_a   1.000
_cell.length_b   1.000
_cell.length_c   1.000
_cell.angle_alpha   90.00
_cell.angle_beta   90.00
_cell.angle_gamma   90.00
#
_symmetry.space_group_name_H-M   'P 1'
#
loop_
_entity.id
_entity.type
_entity.pdbx_description
1 polymer ?
#
loop_
_entity_poly.entity_id
_entity_poly.type
_entity_poly.pdbx_seq_one_letter_code
_entity_poly.pdbx_strand_id
1 'polypeptide(L)'
;MKTIAHNVHAQRLDAAMCLCVVLTVLASASVPAQQPAPAPSRASDVIPRLPDGRPDLQGLWLKSAGGFQGLFIGSLDGTNFAAGRGGGPPPAPQYAYTPAAAAEKLDRQRRSYEDPEAHCHLPGVPRALDQPAGLYPVQIIQDENSVALLHEAMHDVRIIPTDNSAHPKTYSAWDGDSRGRWDGDTLIVDVSNFNGRTWLDMEGNFVDENEHVLERFSLIDSNTILYEATVTDPTVFMKPVEFRFTLRRVPAEQQILEYSCLEGERSLQHYTDENGGKKRRVK
;
A
#
# COMPACT_ATOMS: atom_id res chain seq x y z
N MET A 1 60.97 -20.19 28.59
CA MET A 1 61.24 -20.84 29.88
C MET A 1 59.92 -21.13 30.58
N LYS A 2 59.84 -22.38 31.02
CA LYS A 2 58.89 -23.11 31.84
C LYS A 2 57.62 -23.65 31.18
N THR A 3 57.77 -24.84 30.71
CA THR A 3 56.89 -25.98 30.55
C THR A 3 56.36 -26.45 31.88
N ILE A 4 55.10 -26.81 32.03
CA ILE A 4 54.62 -27.80 32.96
C ILE A 4 53.58 -28.67 32.31
N ALA A 5 53.99 -29.94 32.10
CA ALA A 5 53.13 -31.08 31.83
C ALA A 5 52.72 -31.71 33.20
N HIS A 6 51.59 -32.41 33.21
CA HIS A 6 51.24 -33.59 34.02
C HIS A 6 49.71 -33.70 34.04
N ASN A 7 49.03 -34.81 34.02
CA ASN A 7 49.39 -36.23 34.10
C ASN A 7 48.12 -37.02 33.75
N VAL A 8 48.37 -38.11 33.11
CA VAL A 8 47.37 -39.16 32.75
C VAL A 8 47.11 -39.99 34.01
N HIS A 9 45.84 -40.22 34.35
CA HIS A 9 45.47 -41.37 35.17
C HIS A 9 44.31 -42.12 34.54
N ALA A 10 44.70 -43.25 33.99
CA ALA A 10 43.80 -44.34 33.64
C ALA A 10 43.37 -45.08 34.94
N GLN A 11 42.12 -45.26 35.15
CA GLN A 11 41.60 -46.32 36.03
C GLN A 11 40.62 -47.17 35.27
N ARG A 12 41.01 -48.41 35.10
CA ARG A 12 40.13 -49.55 34.78
C ARG A 12 39.45 -49.93 36.04
N LEU A 13 38.19 -50.34 35.96
CA LEU A 13 37.56 -51.41 36.78
C LEU A 13 36.12 -51.65 36.29
N ASP A 14 35.95 -52.75 35.76
CA ASP A 14 35.14 -53.93 36.12
C ASP A 14 33.68 -53.92 35.69
N ALA A 15 33.41 -54.93 34.90
CA ALA A 15 32.12 -55.41 34.46
C ALA A 15 31.27 -55.91 35.67
N ALA A 16 30.08 -55.35 35.81
CA ALA A 16 29.01 -56.02 36.50
C ALA A 16 27.76 -55.96 35.60
N MET A 17 27.45 -57.08 35.10
CA MET A 17 26.27 -57.37 34.28
C MET A 17 25.00 -57.32 35.18
N CYS A 18 24.19 -56.30 35.01
CA CYS A 18 22.85 -56.25 35.53
C CYS A 18 21.83 -56.17 34.41
N LEU A 19 21.23 -57.30 34.13
CA LEU A 19 20.19 -57.47 33.11
C LEU A 19 18.87 -56.91 33.67
N CYS A 20 18.58 -55.64 33.47
CA CYS A 20 17.26 -55.08 33.66
C CYS A 20 16.48 -55.08 32.36
N VAL A 21 15.52 -56.05 32.28
CA VAL A 21 14.49 -56.07 31.24
C VAL A 21 13.55 -54.90 31.52
N VAL A 22 13.71 -53.79 30.78
CA VAL A 22 12.74 -52.69 30.77
C VAL A 22 11.74 -53.01 29.68
N LEU A 23 10.54 -53.43 30.10
CA LEU A 23 9.36 -53.50 29.21
C LEU A 23 8.96 -52.03 28.88
N THR A 24 9.36 -51.52 27.74
CA THR A 24 8.81 -50.27 27.20
C THR A 24 7.44 -50.57 26.60
N VAL A 25 6.38 -50.24 27.32
CA VAL A 25 5.03 -50.11 26.76
C VAL A 25 5.00 -48.91 25.85
N LEU A 26 5.05 -49.14 24.53
CA LEU A 26 4.82 -48.11 23.53
C LEU A 26 3.32 -47.72 23.58
N ALA A 27 2.99 -46.72 24.37
CA ALA A 27 1.71 -46.04 24.26
C ALA A 27 1.69 -45.27 22.94
N SER A 28 1.04 -45.79 21.93
CA SER A 28 0.75 -45.10 20.68
C SER A 28 -0.22 -43.93 20.99
N ALA A 29 0.30 -42.75 21.28
CA ALA A 29 -0.51 -41.54 21.33
C ALA A 29 -0.99 -41.25 19.89
N SER A 30 -2.25 -41.53 19.61
CA SER A 30 -2.90 -41.08 18.38
C SER A 30 -3.00 -39.58 18.45
N VAL A 31 -2.16 -38.87 17.67
CA VAL A 31 -2.29 -37.45 17.40
C VAL A 31 -3.64 -37.26 16.69
N PRO A 32 -4.57 -36.47 17.26
CA PRO A 32 -5.80 -36.18 16.55
C PRO A 32 -5.46 -35.52 15.22
N ALA A 33 -5.96 -36.07 14.13
CA ALA A 33 -5.82 -35.48 12.81
C ALA A 33 -6.38 -34.05 12.86
N GLN A 34 -5.51 -33.05 12.66
CA GLN A 34 -5.91 -31.68 12.59
C GLN A 34 -6.86 -31.53 11.40
N GLN A 35 -8.11 -31.18 11.67
CA GLN A 35 -9.10 -30.92 10.63
C GLN A 35 -8.53 -29.84 9.70
N PRO A 36 -8.51 -30.06 8.37
CA PRO A 36 -8.05 -29.02 7.46
C PRO A 36 -8.89 -27.75 7.70
N ALA A 37 -8.20 -26.61 7.80
CA ALA A 37 -8.86 -25.33 7.90
C ALA A 37 -9.90 -25.21 6.77
N PRO A 38 -11.12 -24.71 7.05
CA PRO A 38 -12.12 -24.51 6.02
C PRO A 38 -11.50 -23.72 4.88
N ALA A 39 -11.65 -24.22 3.65
CA ALA A 39 -11.22 -23.51 2.46
C ALA A 39 -11.81 -22.09 2.48
N PRO A 40 -11.06 -21.05 2.10
CA PRO A 40 -11.60 -19.69 2.06
C PRO A 40 -12.85 -19.71 1.20
N SER A 41 -13.96 -19.22 1.77
CA SER A 41 -15.22 -19.10 1.04
C SER A 41 -14.94 -18.31 -0.24
N ARG A 42 -15.39 -18.82 -1.38
CA ARG A 42 -15.38 -18.02 -2.63
C ARG A 42 -16.06 -16.70 -2.32
N ALA A 43 -15.37 -15.58 -2.65
CA ALA A 43 -15.98 -14.27 -2.59
C ALA A 43 -17.33 -14.34 -3.31
N SER A 44 -18.37 -13.79 -2.68
CA SER A 44 -19.69 -13.74 -3.30
C SER A 44 -19.59 -12.91 -4.57
N ASP A 45 -19.98 -13.45 -5.71
CA ASP A 45 -20.06 -12.72 -6.98
C ASP A 45 -21.15 -11.61 -6.93
N VAL A 46 -21.92 -11.55 -5.85
CA VAL A 46 -22.99 -10.56 -5.66
C VAL A 46 -22.39 -9.27 -5.11
N ILE A 47 -22.52 -8.20 -5.86
CA ILE A 47 -22.12 -6.86 -5.44
C ILE A 47 -23.04 -6.37 -4.30
N PRO A 48 -22.52 -6.08 -3.10
CA PRO A 48 -23.32 -5.51 -2.01
C PRO A 48 -23.83 -4.12 -2.43
N ARG A 49 -25.06 -3.79 -1.98
CA ARG A 49 -25.70 -2.51 -2.32
C ARG A 49 -26.27 -1.81 -1.10
N LEU A 50 -26.22 -0.51 -1.13
CA LEU A 50 -26.94 0.35 -0.20
C LEU A 50 -28.45 0.32 -0.46
N PRO A 51 -29.28 0.82 0.48
CA PRO A 51 -30.73 0.86 0.29
C PRO A 51 -31.21 1.63 -0.94
N ASP A 52 -30.41 2.58 -1.43
CA ASP A 52 -30.67 3.35 -2.65
C ASP A 52 -30.26 2.63 -3.95
N GLY A 53 -29.70 1.42 -3.84
CA GLY A 53 -29.30 0.59 -4.96
C GLY A 53 -27.86 0.80 -5.44
N ARG A 54 -27.16 1.82 -4.97
CA ARG A 54 -25.73 2.03 -5.30
C ARG A 54 -24.86 0.94 -4.70
N PRO A 55 -23.73 0.60 -5.34
CA PRO A 55 -22.74 -0.31 -4.73
C PRO A 55 -22.28 0.18 -3.36
N ASP A 56 -22.17 -0.74 -2.42
CA ASP A 56 -21.70 -0.45 -1.06
C ASP A 56 -20.16 -0.56 -1.00
N LEU A 57 -19.49 0.58 -1.17
CA LEU A 57 -18.03 0.70 -1.07
C LEU A 57 -17.56 0.79 0.38
N GLN A 58 -18.47 0.89 1.37
CA GLN A 58 -18.10 1.09 2.77
C GLN A 58 -17.21 -0.03 3.29
N GLY A 59 -16.33 0.30 4.20
CA GLY A 59 -15.46 -0.64 4.87
C GLY A 59 -14.00 -0.23 4.86
N LEU A 60 -13.16 -1.11 5.36
CA LEU A 60 -11.72 -0.92 5.41
C LEU A 60 -11.06 -1.69 4.26
N TRP A 61 -10.18 -1.02 3.55
CA TRP A 61 -9.57 -1.52 2.32
C TRP A 61 -8.07 -1.37 2.34
N LEU A 62 -7.38 -2.36 1.76
CA LEU A 62 -5.94 -2.35 1.56
C LEU A 62 -5.60 -2.58 0.09
N LYS A 63 -4.63 -1.87 -0.42
CA LYS A 63 -4.07 -2.15 -1.75
C LYS A 63 -3.55 -3.58 -1.80
N SER A 64 -3.99 -4.32 -2.81
CA SER A 64 -3.56 -5.70 -3.02
C SER A 64 -2.11 -5.77 -3.51
N ALA A 65 -1.38 -6.77 -3.03
CA ALA A 65 -0.09 -7.13 -3.62
C ALA A 65 -0.31 -7.65 -5.04
N GLY A 66 0.03 -6.87 -6.05
CA GLY A 66 -0.17 -7.22 -7.47
C GLY A 66 -0.48 -6.04 -8.36
N GLY A 67 -0.77 -4.86 -7.80
CA GLY A 67 -0.64 -3.59 -8.48
C GLY A 67 0.82 -3.16 -8.43
N PHE A 68 1.28 -2.50 -9.49
CA PHE A 68 2.62 -1.99 -9.58
C PHE A 68 3.01 -1.19 -8.34
N GLN A 69 4.02 -1.65 -7.68
CA GLN A 69 5.13 -0.88 -7.16
C GLN A 69 6.35 -1.79 -7.24
N GLY A 70 7.17 -1.57 -8.23
CA GLY A 70 8.46 -2.24 -8.39
C GLY A 70 9.46 -1.84 -7.32
N LEU A 71 9.03 -1.77 -6.08
CA LEU A 71 9.98 -1.76 -4.97
C LEU A 71 9.26 -2.16 -3.68
N PHE A 72 9.67 -3.26 -3.13
CA PHE A 72 9.45 -3.80 -1.80
C PHE A 72 8.41 -4.90 -1.64
N ILE A 73 9.01 -6.03 -1.38
CA ILE A 73 8.57 -7.16 -0.57
C ILE A 73 7.49 -7.99 -1.27
N GLY A 74 7.92 -9.15 -1.70
CA GLY A 74 7.01 -10.22 -2.05
C GLY A 74 5.93 -10.33 -1.00
N SER A 75 4.71 -10.54 -1.45
CA SER A 75 3.54 -10.79 -0.62
C SER A 75 3.93 -11.61 0.60
N LEU A 76 3.69 -11.09 1.79
CA LEU A 76 3.93 -11.83 3.05
C LEU A 76 3.07 -13.11 3.14
N ASP A 77 2.05 -13.24 2.29
CA ASP A 77 1.14 -14.38 2.22
C ASP A 77 1.31 -15.26 0.97
N GLY A 78 2.24 -14.90 0.07
CA GLY A 78 2.50 -15.68 -1.15
C GLY A 78 1.35 -15.73 -2.17
N THR A 79 0.29 -14.94 -1.98
CA THR A 79 -0.84 -14.92 -2.91
C THR A 79 -0.59 -13.94 -4.05
N ASN A 80 -0.21 -14.47 -5.21
CA ASN A 80 -0.27 -13.76 -6.47
C ASN A 80 -1.73 -13.59 -6.90
N PHE A 81 -2.36 -12.51 -6.52
CA PHE A 81 -3.77 -12.25 -6.84
C PHE A 81 -4.03 -12.11 -8.37
N ALA A 82 -2.99 -11.82 -9.14
CA ALA A 82 -3.07 -11.78 -10.61
C ALA A 82 -3.20 -13.14 -11.27
N ALA A 83 -2.90 -14.25 -10.58
CA ALA A 83 -2.89 -15.59 -11.15
C ALA A 83 -4.29 -16.20 -11.35
N GLY A 84 -5.35 -15.62 -10.79
CA GLY A 84 -6.70 -16.21 -10.79
C GLY A 84 -7.52 -16.00 -12.06
N ARG A 85 -7.18 -15.03 -12.92
CA ARG A 85 -7.96 -14.70 -14.14
C ARG A 85 -7.11 -14.38 -15.39
N GLY A 86 -5.92 -14.94 -15.48
CA GLY A 86 -5.14 -14.90 -16.72
C GLY A 86 -4.50 -13.53 -17.08
N GLY A 87 -4.49 -12.57 -16.15
CA GLY A 87 -3.79 -11.30 -16.31
C GLY A 87 -2.53 -11.27 -15.43
N GLY A 88 -1.38 -10.98 -16.02
CA GLY A 88 -0.19 -10.59 -15.25
C GLY A 88 -0.45 -9.33 -14.39
N PRO A 89 0.50 -8.92 -13.55
CA PRO A 89 0.39 -7.65 -12.85
C PRO A 89 0.11 -6.54 -13.87
N PRO A 90 -0.72 -5.53 -13.53
CA PRO A 90 -0.95 -4.41 -14.43
C PRO A 90 0.40 -3.78 -14.79
N PRO A 91 0.55 -3.30 -16.04
CA PRO A 91 1.79 -2.63 -16.43
C PRO A 91 2.05 -1.43 -15.54
N ALA A 92 3.32 -1.18 -15.23
CA ALA A 92 3.74 0.02 -14.54
C ALA A 92 3.23 1.29 -15.23
N PRO A 93 2.90 2.35 -14.48
CA PRO A 93 2.60 3.65 -15.07
C PRO A 93 3.72 4.07 -16.02
N GLN A 94 3.34 4.52 -17.21
CA GLN A 94 4.31 4.92 -18.22
C GLN A 94 4.37 6.44 -18.32
N TYR A 95 5.46 7.00 -17.86
CA TYR A 95 5.68 8.44 -17.82
C TYR A 95 6.33 8.92 -19.12
N ALA A 96 5.52 9.53 -19.99
CA ALA A 96 6.03 10.18 -21.21
C ALA A 96 6.23 11.67 -20.95
N TYR A 97 7.35 12.03 -20.40
CA TYR A 97 7.69 13.41 -20.03
C TYR A 97 7.86 14.34 -21.24
N THR A 98 7.47 15.62 -21.07
CA THR A 98 7.97 16.69 -21.92
C THR A 98 9.49 16.83 -21.74
N PRO A 99 10.24 17.38 -22.73
CA PRO A 99 11.68 17.53 -22.60
C PRO A 99 12.13 18.34 -21.35
N ALA A 100 11.37 19.36 -20.98
CA ALA A 100 11.64 20.16 -19.78
C ALA A 100 11.40 19.36 -18.49
N ALA A 101 10.28 18.65 -18.40
CA ALA A 101 9.94 17.85 -17.24
C ALA A 101 10.85 16.62 -17.07
N ALA A 102 11.39 16.05 -18.15
CA ALA A 102 12.36 14.96 -18.10
C ALA A 102 13.65 15.36 -17.36
N ALA A 103 14.13 16.57 -17.57
CA ALA A 103 15.30 17.10 -16.86
C ALA A 103 15.01 17.29 -15.36
N GLU A 104 13.86 17.87 -15.03
CA GLU A 104 13.40 18.05 -13.65
C GLU A 104 13.22 16.71 -12.93
N LYS A 105 12.62 15.70 -13.59
CA LYS A 105 12.48 14.36 -13.03
C LYS A 105 13.82 13.76 -12.64
N LEU A 106 14.84 13.86 -13.49
CA LEU A 106 16.17 13.36 -13.19
C LEU A 106 16.81 14.08 -11.99
N ASP A 107 16.56 15.37 -11.87
CA ASP A 107 17.04 16.16 -10.75
C ASP A 107 16.31 15.77 -9.44
N ARG A 108 14.99 15.62 -9.47
CA ARG A 108 14.20 15.13 -8.32
C ARG A 108 14.64 13.73 -7.88
N GLN A 109 14.93 12.85 -8.81
CA GLN A 109 15.43 11.50 -8.51
C GLN A 109 16.73 11.51 -7.71
N ARG A 110 17.61 12.48 -7.98
CA ARG A 110 18.85 12.72 -7.20
C ARG A 110 18.57 13.36 -5.84
N ARG A 111 17.44 14.02 -5.70
CA ARG A 111 16.97 14.72 -4.51
C ARG A 111 15.77 14.02 -3.86
N SER A 112 15.75 12.67 -3.88
CA SER A 112 14.62 11.89 -3.32
C SER A 112 14.28 12.21 -1.87
N TYR A 113 15.24 12.79 -1.12
CA TYR A 113 15.01 13.33 0.23
C TYR A 113 14.07 14.56 0.26
N GLU A 114 13.75 15.16 -0.88
CA GLU A 114 12.78 16.25 -1.01
C GLU A 114 11.37 15.76 -1.30
N ASP A 115 11.17 14.44 -1.39
CA ASP A 115 9.83 13.87 -1.52
C ASP A 115 8.92 14.42 -0.40
N PRO A 116 7.81 15.07 -0.74
CA PRO A 116 6.92 15.67 0.25
C PRO A 116 6.43 14.66 1.29
N GLU A 117 6.17 13.42 0.91
CA GLU A 117 5.72 12.38 1.83
C GLU A 117 6.82 12.03 2.86
N ALA A 118 8.10 12.07 2.49
CA ALA A 118 9.20 11.91 3.44
C ALA A 118 9.28 13.06 4.48
N HIS A 119 8.58 14.16 4.24
CA HIS A 119 8.43 15.30 5.14
C HIS A 119 7.05 15.36 5.82
N CYS A 120 6.28 14.28 5.76
CA CYS A 120 4.94 14.21 6.32
C CYS A 120 3.93 15.18 5.70
N HIS A 121 4.10 15.53 4.44
CA HIS A 121 3.06 16.19 3.66
C HIS A 121 2.15 15.13 3.01
N LEU A 122 0.93 15.54 2.67
CA LEU A 122 -0.02 14.66 2.00
C LEU A 122 0.52 14.18 0.65
N PRO A 123 0.33 12.91 0.31
CA PRO A 123 0.89 12.30 -0.90
C PRO A 123 0.21 12.76 -2.19
N GLY A 124 -0.99 13.30 -2.11
CA GLY A 124 -1.80 13.64 -3.27
C GLY A 124 -2.48 12.42 -3.91
N VAL A 125 -3.24 12.68 -4.97
CA VAL A 125 -3.99 11.67 -5.72
C VAL A 125 -3.24 11.37 -7.01
N PRO A 126 -3.04 10.11 -7.42
CA PRO A 126 -3.57 8.88 -6.83
C PRO A 126 -2.68 8.24 -5.73
N ARG A 127 -1.53 8.83 -5.41
CA ARG A 127 -0.52 8.25 -4.52
C ARG A 127 -1.06 7.90 -3.13
N ALA A 128 -2.04 8.66 -2.60
CA ALA A 128 -2.68 8.34 -1.33
C ALA A 128 -3.26 6.92 -1.27
N LEU A 129 -3.79 6.42 -2.40
CA LEU A 129 -4.26 5.03 -2.53
C LEU A 129 -3.19 4.08 -3.05
N ASP A 130 -2.15 4.60 -3.71
CA ASP A 130 -1.06 3.81 -4.29
C ASP A 130 0.07 3.53 -3.29
N GLN A 131 -0.25 3.43 -2.01
CA GLN A 131 0.68 3.09 -0.94
C GLN A 131 1.22 1.66 -1.10
N PRO A 132 2.34 1.31 -0.46
CA PRO A 132 2.87 -0.05 -0.51
C PRO A 132 1.81 -1.09 -0.14
N ALA A 133 1.70 -2.14 -0.95
CA ALA A 133 0.67 -3.16 -0.78
C ALA A 133 0.70 -3.80 0.62
N GLY A 134 -0.48 -3.89 1.23
CA GLY A 134 -0.64 -4.46 2.57
C GLY A 134 -0.30 -3.51 3.72
N LEU A 135 0.06 -2.25 3.43
CA LEU A 135 0.29 -1.21 4.43
C LEU A 135 -0.74 -0.08 4.28
N TYR A 136 -1.03 0.59 5.38
CA TYR A 136 -1.85 1.81 5.43
C TYR A 136 -3.25 1.65 4.79
N PRO A 137 -4.19 1.05 5.53
CA PRO A 137 -5.55 0.90 5.03
C PRO A 137 -6.24 2.25 4.83
N VAL A 138 -7.24 2.23 3.95
CA VAL A 138 -8.20 3.33 3.76
C VAL A 138 -9.57 2.86 4.20
N GLN A 139 -10.25 3.64 5.03
CA GLN A 139 -11.64 3.43 5.35
C GLN A 139 -12.51 4.26 4.41
N ILE A 140 -13.45 3.61 3.74
CA ILE A 140 -14.46 4.28 2.93
C ILE A 140 -15.75 4.37 3.74
N ILE A 141 -16.29 5.57 3.84
CA ILE A 141 -17.60 5.87 4.39
C ILE A 141 -18.43 6.48 3.26
N GLN A 142 -19.66 6.05 3.13
CA GLN A 142 -20.53 6.47 2.05
C GLN A 142 -21.89 6.89 2.60
N ASP A 143 -22.34 8.06 2.20
CA ASP A 143 -23.68 8.54 2.50
C ASP A 143 -24.43 8.91 1.21
N GLU A 144 -25.58 9.57 1.35
CA GLU A 144 -26.45 9.94 0.22
C GLU A 144 -25.75 10.89 -0.76
N ASN A 145 -24.96 11.83 -0.26
CA ASN A 145 -24.41 12.95 -1.04
C ASN A 145 -22.87 13.03 -1.04
N SER A 146 -22.22 12.08 -0.39
CA SER A 146 -20.76 12.09 -0.33
C SER A 146 -20.15 10.70 -0.13
N VAL A 147 -18.87 10.60 -0.48
CA VAL A 147 -18.00 9.50 -0.10
C VAL A 147 -16.78 10.09 0.61
N ALA A 148 -16.45 9.56 1.78
CA ALA A 148 -15.25 9.94 2.52
C ALA A 148 -14.22 8.82 2.48
N LEU A 149 -12.98 9.18 2.15
CA LEU A 149 -11.80 8.31 2.24
C LEU A 149 -10.98 8.78 3.44
N LEU A 150 -10.84 7.91 4.45
CA LEU A 150 -10.02 8.14 5.62
C LEU A 150 -8.77 7.26 5.49
N HIS A 151 -7.66 7.86 5.14
CA HIS A 151 -6.39 7.17 4.99
C HIS A 151 -5.68 7.06 6.34
N GLU A 152 -5.16 5.87 6.67
CA GLU A 152 -4.29 5.70 7.83
C GLU A 152 -2.99 6.50 7.64
N ALA A 153 -2.38 6.39 6.44
CA ALA A 153 -1.20 7.17 6.11
C ALA A 153 -1.50 8.67 6.18
N MET A 154 -0.64 9.41 6.88
CA MET A 154 -0.68 10.86 7.05
C MET A 154 -1.97 11.39 7.73
N HIS A 155 -2.86 10.53 8.24
CA HIS A 155 -4.20 10.91 8.74
C HIS A 155 -4.98 11.75 7.72
N ASP A 156 -4.81 11.43 6.46
CA ASP A 156 -5.45 12.15 5.38
C ASP A 156 -6.95 11.82 5.36
N VAL A 157 -7.76 12.86 5.17
CA VAL A 157 -9.22 12.75 5.05
C VAL A 157 -9.67 13.46 3.79
N ARG A 158 -10.15 12.69 2.84
CA ARG A 158 -10.63 13.19 1.56
C ARG A 158 -12.15 13.05 1.46
N ILE A 159 -12.85 14.15 1.32
CA ILE A 159 -14.31 14.19 1.12
C ILE A 159 -14.61 14.38 -0.37
N ILE A 160 -15.44 13.51 -0.90
CA ILE A 160 -15.86 13.50 -2.31
C ILE A 160 -17.36 13.78 -2.36
N PRO A 161 -17.82 15.03 -2.51
CA PRO A 161 -19.23 15.33 -2.74
C PRO A 161 -19.73 14.64 -4.02
N THR A 162 -20.93 14.05 -3.94
CA THR A 162 -21.60 13.40 -5.07
C THR A 162 -22.92 14.09 -5.43
N ASP A 163 -23.04 15.35 -5.05
CA ASP A 163 -24.20 16.22 -5.20
C ASP A 163 -24.22 17.04 -6.50
N ASN A 164 -23.32 16.74 -7.43
CA ASN A 164 -23.09 17.47 -8.68
C ASN A 164 -22.63 18.92 -8.50
N SER A 165 -22.08 19.28 -7.34
CA SER A 165 -21.49 20.60 -7.12
C SER A 165 -20.22 20.78 -7.97
N ALA A 166 -19.99 22.02 -8.42
CA ALA A 166 -18.78 22.36 -9.19
C ALA A 166 -17.56 22.55 -8.31
N HIS A 167 -16.37 22.40 -8.90
CA HIS A 167 -15.12 22.77 -8.24
C HIS A 167 -15.11 24.24 -7.82
N PRO A 168 -14.56 24.59 -6.64
CA PRO A 168 -14.38 25.97 -6.23
C PRO A 168 -13.31 26.64 -7.11
N LYS A 169 -13.50 27.95 -7.39
CA LYS A 169 -12.60 28.69 -8.31
C LYS A 169 -11.28 29.16 -7.68
N THR A 170 -11.21 29.19 -6.36
CA THR A 170 -10.12 29.87 -5.63
C THR A 170 -9.51 29.00 -4.54
N TYR A 171 -9.51 27.70 -4.76
CA TYR A 171 -9.00 26.71 -3.81
C TYR A 171 -7.91 25.87 -4.48
N SER A 172 -6.83 25.58 -3.77
CA SER A 172 -5.84 24.57 -4.16
C SER A 172 -5.32 23.82 -2.96
N ALA A 173 -5.12 22.50 -3.10
CA ALA A 173 -4.71 21.62 -2.01
C ALA A 173 -3.77 20.53 -2.50
N TRP A 174 -3.18 19.79 -1.56
CA TRP A 174 -2.33 18.64 -1.87
C TRP A 174 -3.10 17.55 -2.63
N ASP A 175 -4.33 17.24 -2.19
CA ASP A 175 -5.19 16.23 -2.81
C ASP A 175 -6.18 16.83 -3.81
N GLY A 176 -5.99 18.11 -4.15
CA GLY A 176 -6.92 18.83 -5.01
C GLY A 176 -8.30 19.01 -4.38
N ASP A 177 -9.29 19.26 -5.22
CA ASP A 177 -10.73 19.23 -4.90
C ASP A 177 -11.36 18.09 -5.69
N SER A 178 -12.13 17.27 -5.01
CA SER A 178 -12.76 16.06 -5.56
C SER A 178 -14.23 16.26 -5.78
N ARG A 179 -14.76 15.85 -6.95
CA ARG A 179 -16.18 15.83 -7.27
C ARG A 179 -16.57 14.46 -7.82
N GLY A 180 -17.48 13.79 -7.12
CA GLY A 180 -17.92 12.44 -7.46
C GLY A 180 -19.23 12.43 -8.22
N ARG A 181 -19.43 11.42 -9.04
CA ARG A 181 -20.72 11.05 -9.63
C ARG A 181 -20.77 9.54 -9.85
N TRP A 182 -21.96 9.01 -9.80
CA TRP A 182 -22.17 7.60 -10.12
C TRP A 182 -22.49 7.43 -11.61
N ASP A 183 -21.84 6.47 -12.25
CA ASP A 183 -22.10 6.02 -13.60
C ASP A 183 -22.37 4.51 -13.55
N GLY A 184 -23.64 4.15 -13.46
CA GLY A 184 -24.06 2.79 -13.14
C GLY A 184 -23.45 2.34 -11.80
N ASP A 185 -22.65 1.30 -11.82
CA ASP A 185 -22.01 0.69 -10.65
C ASP A 185 -20.60 1.24 -10.37
N THR A 186 -20.19 2.31 -11.04
CA THR A 186 -18.87 2.92 -10.88
C THR A 186 -18.99 4.31 -10.27
N LEU A 187 -18.28 4.55 -9.20
CA LEU A 187 -18.03 5.91 -8.71
C LEU A 187 -16.92 6.52 -9.56
N ILE A 188 -17.23 7.60 -10.27
CA ILE A 188 -16.26 8.41 -11.02
C ILE A 188 -15.96 9.65 -10.19
N VAL A 189 -14.68 9.95 -10.00
CA VAL A 189 -14.23 11.13 -9.26
C VAL A 189 -13.36 11.98 -10.17
N ASP A 190 -13.79 13.21 -10.36
CA ASP A 190 -13.04 14.27 -11.03
C ASP A 190 -12.25 15.05 -9.97
N VAL A 191 -10.95 15.20 -10.16
CA VAL A 191 -10.08 15.88 -9.20
C VAL A 191 -9.26 16.95 -9.92
N SER A 192 -9.35 18.16 -9.40
CA SER A 192 -8.60 19.32 -9.91
C SER A 192 -8.18 20.25 -8.77
N ASN A 193 -7.65 21.42 -9.07
CA ASN A 193 -7.21 22.38 -8.07
C ASN A 193 -6.09 21.86 -7.15
N PHE A 194 -5.14 21.14 -7.73
CA PHE A 194 -3.92 20.74 -7.03
C PHE A 194 -2.99 21.92 -6.77
N ASN A 195 -2.14 21.79 -5.76
CA ASN A 195 -1.17 22.83 -5.42
C ASN A 195 0.20 22.68 -6.12
N GLY A 196 0.35 21.66 -6.98
CA GLY A 196 1.54 21.41 -7.78
C GLY A 196 2.78 20.94 -6.99
N ARG A 197 2.60 20.45 -5.76
CA ARG A 197 3.70 20.07 -4.89
C ARG A 197 3.85 18.57 -4.68
N THR A 198 2.93 17.77 -5.20
CA THR A 198 2.92 16.32 -5.01
C THR A 198 3.90 15.62 -5.93
N TRP A 199 4.39 14.48 -5.48
CA TRP A 199 5.09 13.52 -6.30
C TRP A 199 4.22 12.28 -6.46
N LEU A 200 4.24 11.67 -7.65
CA LEU A 200 3.46 10.46 -7.91
C LEU A 200 4.06 9.21 -7.27
N ASP A 201 5.35 9.26 -6.94
CA ASP A 201 6.07 8.18 -6.26
C ASP A 201 7.39 8.67 -5.64
N MET A 202 8.11 7.76 -4.97
CA MET A 202 9.41 8.04 -4.35
C MET A 202 10.57 8.17 -5.35
N GLU A 203 10.34 7.90 -6.63
CA GLU A 203 11.36 7.95 -7.68
C GLU A 203 11.48 9.33 -8.33
N GLY A 204 10.75 10.32 -7.83
CA GLY A 204 10.77 11.69 -8.34
C GLY A 204 9.84 11.91 -9.53
N ASN A 205 8.90 11.01 -9.80
CA ASN A 205 7.82 11.25 -10.74
C ASN A 205 6.86 12.28 -10.13
N PHE A 206 6.56 13.34 -10.86
CA PHE A 206 5.89 14.51 -10.31
C PHE A 206 4.82 15.06 -11.24
N VAL A 207 4.03 15.93 -10.71
CA VAL A 207 3.01 16.75 -11.38
C VAL A 207 3.14 18.19 -10.93
N ASP A 208 2.46 19.11 -11.61
CA ASP A 208 2.37 20.50 -11.23
C ASP A 208 0.91 20.95 -10.95
N GLU A 209 0.68 22.24 -10.89
CA GLU A 209 -0.63 22.82 -10.58
C GLU A 209 -1.69 22.59 -11.69
N ASN A 210 -1.27 22.14 -12.87
CA ASN A 210 -2.14 21.83 -13.99
C ASN A 210 -2.58 20.36 -13.99
N GLU A 211 -2.27 19.63 -12.94
CA GLU A 211 -2.70 18.27 -12.74
C GLU A 211 -4.23 18.18 -12.71
N HIS A 212 -4.74 17.18 -13.42
CA HIS A 212 -6.13 16.75 -13.36
C HIS A 212 -6.17 15.23 -13.29
N VAL A 213 -6.95 14.69 -12.38
CA VAL A 213 -7.07 13.25 -12.19
C VAL A 213 -8.53 12.83 -12.35
N LEU A 214 -8.76 11.80 -13.16
CA LEU A 214 -10.04 11.12 -13.25
C LEU A 214 -9.91 9.73 -12.65
N GLU A 215 -10.60 9.49 -11.53
CA GLU A 215 -10.59 8.21 -10.84
C GLU A 215 -11.89 7.43 -11.05
N ARG A 216 -11.79 6.11 -10.94
CA ARG A 216 -12.90 5.16 -11.05
C ARG A 216 -12.78 4.12 -9.95
N PHE A 217 -13.84 3.94 -9.19
CA PHE A 217 -13.96 2.91 -8.16
C PHE A 217 -15.10 1.97 -8.55
N SER A 218 -14.80 0.70 -8.77
CA SER A 218 -15.77 -0.32 -9.15
C SER A 218 -15.63 -1.56 -8.28
N LEU A 219 -16.70 -2.00 -7.60
CA LEU A 219 -16.70 -3.31 -6.99
C LEU A 219 -16.73 -4.38 -8.08
N ILE A 220 -15.73 -5.25 -8.13
CA ILE A 220 -15.69 -6.41 -9.03
C ILE A 220 -16.15 -7.69 -8.36
N ASP A 221 -16.20 -7.71 -7.05
CA ASP A 221 -16.85 -8.68 -6.17
C ASP A 221 -17.09 -8.03 -4.78
N SER A 222 -17.67 -8.76 -3.83
CA SER A 222 -18.00 -8.23 -2.49
C SER A 222 -16.78 -7.75 -1.68
N ASN A 223 -15.57 -8.16 -2.05
CA ASN A 223 -14.35 -7.93 -1.28
C ASN A 223 -13.23 -7.26 -2.09
N THR A 224 -13.53 -6.84 -3.33
CA THR A 224 -12.51 -6.28 -4.21
C THR A 224 -13.03 -5.05 -4.95
N ILE A 225 -12.37 -3.91 -4.75
CA ILE A 225 -12.54 -2.71 -5.57
C ILE A 225 -11.45 -2.70 -6.63
N LEU A 226 -11.84 -2.57 -7.89
CA LEU A 226 -10.94 -2.14 -8.96
C LEU A 226 -10.84 -0.62 -8.89
N TYR A 227 -9.62 -0.13 -8.73
CA TYR A 227 -9.29 1.29 -8.81
C TYR A 227 -8.52 1.56 -10.08
N GLU A 228 -8.95 2.59 -10.79
CA GLU A 228 -8.29 3.11 -11.99
C GLU A 228 -8.20 4.63 -11.86
N ALA A 229 -7.05 5.19 -12.24
CA ALA A 229 -6.89 6.64 -12.30
C ALA A 229 -6.12 7.04 -13.55
N THR A 230 -6.58 8.12 -14.19
CA THR A 230 -5.93 8.76 -15.32
C THR A 230 -5.44 10.12 -14.88
N VAL A 231 -4.14 10.30 -14.83
CA VAL A 231 -3.48 11.58 -14.49
C VAL A 231 -3.12 12.30 -15.77
N THR A 232 -3.59 13.52 -15.92
CA THR A 232 -3.22 14.42 -17.00
C THR A 232 -2.54 15.68 -16.45
N ASP A 233 -1.40 16.00 -17.00
CA ASP A 233 -0.67 17.23 -16.74
C ASP A 233 0.10 17.59 -18.01
N PRO A 234 -0.46 18.47 -18.86
CA PRO A 234 0.12 18.77 -20.17
C PRO A 234 1.46 19.53 -20.11
N THR A 235 1.82 20.09 -18.97
CA THR A 235 3.10 20.73 -18.77
C THR A 235 4.19 19.73 -18.42
N VAL A 236 3.82 18.63 -17.79
CA VAL A 236 4.73 17.57 -17.35
C VAL A 236 4.74 16.39 -18.33
N PHE A 237 3.56 15.92 -18.78
CA PHE A 237 3.43 14.71 -19.59
C PHE A 237 2.90 15.00 -21.00
N MET A 238 3.48 14.32 -21.99
CA MET A 238 3.02 14.36 -23.38
C MET A 238 1.75 13.52 -23.61
N LYS A 239 1.41 12.62 -22.70
CA LYS A 239 0.20 11.79 -22.71
C LYS A 239 -0.23 11.46 -21.29
N PRO A 240 -1.51 11.14 -21.05
CA PRO A 240 -1.99 10.72 -19.75
C PRO A 240 -1.19 9.55 -19.15
N VAL A 241 -1.08 9.54 -17.84
CA VAL A 241 -0.50 8.45 -17.06
C VAL A 241 -1.62 7.65 -16.43
N GLU A 242 -1.61 6.34 -16.65
CA GLU A 242 -2.64 5.43 -16.18
C GLU A 242 -2.17 4.65 -14.96
N PHE A 243 -2.99 4.61 -13.93
CA PHE A 243 -2.84 3.79 -12.74
C PHE A 243 -3.98 2.78 -12.70
N ARG A 244 -3.66 1.54 -12.32
CA ARG A 244 -4.67 0.50 -12.16
C ARG A 244 -4.21 -0.55 -11.16
N PHE A 245 -5.01 -0.74 -10.10
CA PHE A 245 -4.77 -1.77 -9.09
C PHE A 245 -6.07 -2.15 -8.40
N THR A 246 -6.01 -3.10 -7.48
CA THR A 246 -7.16 -3.51 -6.69
C THR A 246 -6.96 -3.18 -5.21
N LEU A 247 -8.07 -2.87 -4.55
CA LEU A 247 -8.16 -2.77 -3.10
C LEU A 247 -8.94 -3.99 -2.60
N ARG A 248 -8.43 -4.65 -1.57
CA ARG A 248 -9.10 -5.78 -0.93
C ARG A 248 -9.71 -5.35 0.39
N ARG A 249 -10.90 -5.85 0.67
CA ARG A 249 -11.57 -5.64 1.94
C ARG A 249 -10.75 -6.26 3.07
N VAL A 250 -10.54 -5.48 4.11
CA VAL A 250 -9.84 -5.91 5.32
C VAL A 250 -10.85 -6.60 6.24
N PRO A 251 -10.46 -7.65 7.00
CA PRO A 251 -11.32 -8.26 8.01
C PRO A 251 -11.90 -7.24 9.01
N ALA A 252 -13.14 -7.48 9.44
CA ALA A 252 -13.88 -6.53 10.27
C ALA A 252 -13.27 -6.28 11.66
N GLU A 253 -12.36 -7.14 12.10
CA GLU A 253 -11.64 -7.02 13.37
C GLU A 253 -10.50 -5.99 13.31
N GLN A 254 -10.12 -5.55 12.11
CA GLN A 254 -9.09 -4.55 11.91
C GLN A 254 -9.71 -3.15 11.90
N GLN A 255 -8.89 -2.17 12.22
CA GLN A 255 -9.27 -0.76 12.26
C GLN A 255 -8.11 0.10 11.79
N ILE A 256 -8.40 1.34 11.42
CA ILE A 256 -7.37 2.36 11.19
C ILE A 256 -6.63 2.60 12.50
N LEU A 257 -5.30 2.61 12.42
CA LEU A 257 -4.43 2.91 13.54
C LEU A 257 -3.99 4.37 13.49
N GLU A 258 -3.49 4.86 14.61
CA GLU A 258 -2.85 6.16 14.67
C GLU A 258 -1.55 6.15 13.86
N TYR A 259 -1.38 7.15 13.00
CA TYR A 259 -0.18 7.35 12.19
C TYR A 259 0.53 8.64 12.58
N SER A 260 1.58 8.50 13.37
CA SER A 260 2.35 9.65 13.90
C SER A 260 3.59 9.91 13.05
N CYS A 261 3.42 10.42 11.86
CA CYS A 261 4.52 10.62 10.90
C CYS A 261 5.68 11.45 11.47
N LEU A 262 5.39 12.48 12.24
CA LEU A 262 6.44 13.35 12.83
C LEU A 262 7.08 12.75 14.07
N GLU A 263 6.42 11.79 14.74
CA GLU A 263 6.91 11.16 15.94
C GLU A 263 7.80 9.98 15.61
N GLY A 264 9.09 10.14 15.83
CA GLY A 264 10.06 9.08 15.55
C GLY A 264 10.48 8.95 14.10
N GLU A 265 9.97 9.80 13.20
CA GLU A 265 10.42 9.84 11.81
C GLU A 265 11.92 10.17 11.75
N ARG A 266 12.70 9.22 11.27
CA ARG A 266 14.16 9.31 11.16
C ARG A 266 14.67 9.07 9.77
N SER A 267 13.82 8.81 8.79
CA SER A 267 14.24 8.49 7.41
C SER A 267 15.09 9.60 6.82
N LEU A 268 14.78 10.87 7.09
CA LEU A 268 15.60 12.00 6.65
C LEU A 268 17.03 12.00 7.20
N GLN A 269 17.30 11.30 8.32
CA GLN A 269 18.65 11.16 8.85
C GLN A 269 19.50 10.20 8.03
N HIS A 270 18.86 9.36 7.23
CA HIS A 270 19.52 8.36 6.38
C HIS A 270 19.81 8.91 4.98
N TYR A 271 19.18 10.01 4.57
CA TYR A 271 19.48 10.62 3.30
C TYR A 271 20.83 11.32 3.33
N THR A 272 21.64 11.01 2.34
CA THR A 272 22.94 11.66 2.11
C THR A 272 22.89 12.40 0.78
N ASP A 273 23.68 13.45 0.64
CA ASP A 273 23.92 14.05 -0.67
C ASP A 273 24.79 13.13 -1.54
N GLU A 274 24.96 13.49 -2.81
CA GLU A 274 25.76 12.75 -3.77
C GLU A 274 27.23 12.57 -3.35
N ASN A 275 27.72 13.34 -2.37
CA ASN A 275 29.05 13.27 -1.79
C ASN A 275 29.05 12.54 -0.43
N GLY A 276 27.95 11.91 -0.03
CA GLY A 276 27.81 11.19 1.25
C GLY A 276 27.63 12.11 2.46
N GLY A 277 27.43 13.43 2.27
CA GLY A 277 27.12 14.36 3.33
C GLY A 277 25.66 14.21 3.81
N LYS A 278 25.44 14.30 5.13
CA LYS A 278 24.07 14.31 5.67
C LYS A 278 23.34 15.59 5.29
N LYS A 279 22.20 15.48 4.63
CA LYS A 279 21.37 16.64 4.32
C LYS A 279 20.63 17.11 5.58
N ARG A 280 20.59 18.44 5.78
CA ARG A 280 19.86 19.05 6.89
C ARG A 280 18.39 19.18 6.53
N ARG A 281 17.50 19.02 7.54
CA ARG A 281 16.08 19.34 7.37
C ARG A 281 15.94 20.74 6.77
N VAL A 282 15.21 20.84 5.68
CA VAL A 282 14.68 22.12 5.22
C VAL A 282 13.60 22.53 6.23
N LYS A 283 13.76 23.69 6.89
CA LYS A 283 12.79 24.20 7.86
C LYS A 283 11.56 24.75 7.15
#